data_002e88c517c1caa3ffc6981b73fda1d8
#
_entry.id   002e88c517c1caa3ffc6981b73fda1d8
#
_cell.length_a   1.000
_cell.length_b   1.000
_cell.length_c   1.000
_cell.angle_alpha   90.00
_cell.angle_beta   90.00
_cell.angle_gamma   90.00
#
_symmetry.space_group_name_H-M   'P 1'
#
loop_
_entity.id
_entity.type
_entity.pdbx_description
1 polymer ?
#
loop_
_entity_poly.entity_id
_entity_poly.type
_entity_poly.pdbx_seq_one_letter_code
_entity_poly.pdbx_strand_id
1 'polypeptide(L)'
;MRVDCIPGGSHCLLDPCDLNPETPFMRNLVMTVIGPDRPGLVEELSATVAGHNGNWLESRMSHLSGHFAGLLRVECPEEHCEDLLATLRGLENLNVSVSTELVKETNRQRIIAFDVVGNDRPGIVQELSSAIVRAGGNVEELVSNLESAPHAGHPVFRATGSVAVEADFDEGGLVIALEALGPDLAVSLDT
;
A
#
# COMPACT_ATOMS: atom_id res chain seq x y z
N MET A 1 -70.25 -19.35 -31.87
CA MET A 1 -69.44 -20.54 -31.54
C MET A 1 -68.28 -20.08 -30.75
N ARG A 2 -68.26 -20.34 -29.43
CA ARG A 2 -67.22 -19.95 -28.49
C ARG A 2 -65.96 -20.77 -28.80
N VAL A 3 -64.80 -20.12 -28.71
CA VAL A 3 -63.50 -20.78 -28.49
C VAL A 3 -62.77 -20.04 -27.39
N ASP A 4 -62.48 -20.82 -26.37
CA ASP A 4 -61.90 -20.37 -25.08
C ASP A 4 -60.41 -20.01 -25.24
N CYS A 5 -60.02 -18.97 -24.56
CA CYS A 5 -58.63 -18.61 -24.33
C CYS A 5 -58.04 -19.46 -23.21
N ILE A 6 -56.90 -20.09 -23.45
CA ILE A 6 -56.09 -20.80 -22.46
C ILE A 6 -55.04 -19.81 -21.97
N PRO A 7 -54.88 -19.57 -20.64
CA PRO A 7 -53.78 -18.79 -20.09
C PRO A 7 -52.65 -19.73 -19.71
N GLY A 8 -51.44 -19.43 -20.12
CA GLY A 8 -50.25 -20.17 -19.64
C GLY A 8 -48.97 -19.82 -20.37
N GLY A 9 -48.14 -19.06 -19.74
CA GLY A 9 -46.75 -18.88 -20.19
C GLY A 9 -46.20 -17.50 -19.93
N SER A 10 -45.96 -17.16 -18.67
CA SER A 10 -45.15 -15.99 -18.30
C SER A 10 -43.68 -16.22 -18.70
N HIS A 11 -43.32 -15.81 -19.89
CA HIS A 11 -41.94 -15.49 -20.20
C HIS A 11 -41.73 -14.08 -19.76
N CYS A 12 -41.14 -13.88 -18.57
CA CYS A 12 -40.42 -12.67 -18.23
C CYS A 12 -39.22 -12.59 -19.17
N LEU A 13 -39.40 -11.95 -20.30
CA LEU A 13 -38.33 -11.32 -21.02
C LEU A 13 -37.84 -10.17 -20.13
N LEU A 14 -36.68 -10.35 -19.52
CA LEU A 14 -35.94 -9.24 -18.97
C LEU A 14 -35.72 -8.26 -20.12
N ASP A 15 -36.34 -7.10 -20.00
CA ASP A 15 -36.15 -6.02 -20.96
C ASP A 15 -34.65 -5.70 -21.06
N PRO A 16 -34.09 -5.64 -22.29
CA PRO A 16 -32.70 -5.22 -22.50
C PRO A 16 -32.43 -3.76 -22.10
N CYS A 17 -33.45 -3.05 -21.58
CA CYS A 17 -33.36 -1.64 -21.17
C CYS A 17 -32.93 -1.44 -19.70
N ASP A 18 -32.77 -2.50 -18.89
CA ASP A 18 -32.30 -2.37 -17.50
C ASP A 18 -30.76 -2.38 -17.36
N LEU A 19 -30.01 -2.37 -18.45
CA LEU A 19 -28.62 -1.96 -18.44
C LEU A 19 -28.62 -0.44 -18.37
N ASN A 20 -28.53 0.11 -17.17
CA ASN A 20 -28.29 1.54 -16.95
C ASN A 20 -26.96 1.90 -17.67
N PRO A 21 -26.98 2.66 -18.77
CA PRO A 21 -25.77 2.91 -19.57
C PRO A 21 -24.86 3.98 -18.95
N GLU A 22 -25.09 4.38 -17.68
CA GLU A 22 -24.44 5.55 -17.07
C GLU A 22 -23.49 5.24 -15.91
N THR A 23 -23.13 3.97 -15.67
CA THR A 23 -22.03 3.75 -14.73
C THR A 23 -20.72 3.81 -15.52
N PRO A 24 -19.93 4.87 -15.40
CA PRO A 24 -18.67 4.95 -16.14
C PRO A 24 -17.78 3.78 -15.73
N PHE A 25 -17.09 3.19 -16.70
CA PHE A 25 -16.11 2.16 -16.41
C PHE A 25 -14.97 2.79 -15.59
N MET A 26 -14.82 2.33 -14.34
CA MET A 26 -13.82 2.86 -13.42
C MET A 26 -12.51 2.09 -13.56
N ARG A 27 -11.43 2.82 -13.70
CA ARG A 27 -10.08 2.27 -13.77
C ARG A 27 -9.33 2.52 -12.47
N ASN A 28 -8.70 1.46 -11.94
CA ASN A 28 -7.82 1.57 -10.79
C ASN A 28 -6.40 1.94 -11.24
N LEU A 29 -5.83 2.93 -10.59
CA LEU A 29 -4.48 3.41 -10.81
C LEU A 29 -3.70 3.32 -9.50
N VAL A 30 -2.51 2.73 -9.56
CA VAL A 30 -1.54 2.78 -8.46
C VAL A 30 -0.42 3.71 -8.89
N MET A 31 -0.12 4.71 -8.09
CA MET A 31 0.90 5.70 -8.43
C MET A 31 1.85 5.98 -7.28
N THR A 32 3.08 6.30 -7.62
CA THR A 32 4.07 6.85 -6.70
C THR A 32 4.26 8.32 -6.98
N VAL A 33 4.41 9.09 -5.93
CA VAL A 33 4.67 10.53 -5.97
C VAL A 33 5.90 10.81 -5.14
N ILE A 34 6.85 11.56 -5.68
CA ILE A 34 8.02 12.00 -4.92
C ILE A 34 8.43 13.42 -5.34
N GLY A 35 8.80 14.25 -4.38
CA GLY A 35 9.31 15.60 -4.62
C GLY A 35 9.77 16.30 -3.34
N PRO A 36 10.25 17.55 -3.44
CA PRO A 36 10.54 18.38 -2.28
C PRO A 36 9.28 18.59 -1.43
N ASP A 37 9.42 18.45 -0.11
CA ASP A 37 8.29 18.67 0.78
C ASP A 37 7.88 20.15 0.84
N ARG A 38 6.58 20.38 0.81
CA ARG A 38 5.97 21.70 0.97
C ARG A 38 4.54 21.59 1.50
N PRO A 39 4.07 22.62 2.23
CA PRO A 39 2.67 22.66 2.65
C PRO A 39 1.70 22.56 1.47
N GLY A 40 0.62 21.82 1.63
CA GLY A 40 -0.45 21.72 0.65
C GLY A 40 -0.28 20.63 -0.42
N LEU A 41 0.82 19.84 -0.43
CA LEU A 41 1.02 18.79 -1.44
C LEU A 41 -0.12 17.77 -1.50
N VAL A 42 -0.58 17.30 -0.36
CA VAL A 42 -1.68 16.32 -0.29
C VAL A 42 -3.00 16.95 -0.76
N GLU A 43 -3.21 18.21 -0.41
CA GLU A 43 -4.39 18.96 -0.85
C GLU A 43 -4.39 19.13 -2.37
N GLU A 44 -3.27 19.53 -2.96
CA GLU A 44 -3.11 19.69 -4.41
C GLU A 44 -3.32 18.36 -5.16
N LEU A 45 -2.73 17.27 -4.67
CA LEU A 45 -2.92 15.93 -5.23
C LEU A 45 -4.39 15.49 -5.16
N SER A 46 -5.02 15.65 -3.99
CA SER A 46 -6.40 15.23 -3.78
C SER A 46 -7.39 16.09 -4.58
N ALA A 47 -7.16 17.40 -4.69
CA ALA A 47 -7.94 18.30 -5.53
C ALA A 47 -7.82 17.94 -7.01
N THR A 48 -6.62 17.56 -7.46
CA THR A 48 -6.40 17.10 -8.85
C THR A 48 -7.17 15.82 -9.13
N VAL A 49 -7.13 14.84 -8.24
CA VAL A 49 -7.89 13.59 -8.37
C VAL A 49 -9.39 13.88 -8.42
N ALA A 50 -9.91 14.66 -7.47
CA ALA A 50 -11.33 15.01 -7.40
C ALA A 50 -11.80 15.82 -8.63
N GLY A 51 -10.97 16.73 -9.14
CA GLY A 51 -11.27 17.52 -10.33
C GLY A 51 -11.46 16.70 -11.61
N HIS A 52 -10.97 15.47 -11.63
CA HIS A 52 -11.15 14.50 -12.72
C HIS A 52 -12.17 13.41 -12.38
N ASN A 53 -13.06 13.65 -11.43
CA ASN A 53 -14.05 12.69 -10.92
C ASN A 53 -13.43 11.39 -10.38
N GLY A 54 -12.15 11.44 -9.99
CA GLY A 54 -11.46 10.34 -9.38
C GLY A 54 -11.79 10.22 -7.88
N ASN A 55 -11.68 9.01 -7.37
CA ASN A 55 -11.86 8.69 -5.97
C ASN A 55 -10.54 8.20 -5.37
N TRP A 56 -10.12 8.81 -4.26
CA TRP A 56 -8.92 8.42 -3.51
C TRP A 56 -9.26 7.26 -2.59
N LEU A 57 -8.69 6.08 -2.85
CA LEU A 57 -9.03 4.84 -2.15
C LEU A 57 -8.10 4.57 -0.97
N GLU A 58 -6.79 4.63 -1.21
CA GLU A 58 -5.78 4.24 -0.22
C GLU A 58 -4.48 4.99 -0.46
N SER A 59 -3.72 5.23 0.58
CA SER A 59 -2.38 5.81 0.45
C SER A 59 -1.45 5.47 1.60
N ARG A 60 -0.14 5.49 1.31
CA ARG A 60 0.95 5.51 2.25
C ARG A 60 1.85 6.68 1.89
N MET A 61 2.05 7.61 2.82
CA MET A 61 2.80 8.83 2.57
C MET A 61 3.77 9.10 3.70
N SER A 62 4.95 9.62 3.37
CA SER A 62 6.00 9.90 4.34
C SER A 62 6.81 11.12 3.93
N HIS A 63 7.35 11.80 4.94
CA HIS A 63 8.34 12.87 4.81
C HIS A 63 9.68 12.36 5.32
N LEU A 64 10.74 12.54 4.54
CA LEU A 64 12.10 12.20 4.95
C LEU A 64 13.11 13.21 4.39
N SER A 65 13.87 13.84 5.29
CA SER A 65 14.98 14.76 4.93
C SER A 65 14.60 15.83 3.91
N GLY A 66 13.43 16.47 4.09
CA GLY A 66 12.95 17.53 3.20
C GLY A 66 12.32 17.02 1.88
N HIS A 67 12.12 15.72 1.76
CA HIS A 67 11.40 15.09 0.64
C HIS A 67 10.10 14.49 1.13
N PHE A 68 9.08 14.65 0.33
CA PHE A 68 7.80 13.97 0.46
C PHE A 68 7.76 12.81 -0.53
N ALA A 69 7.30 11.64 -0.09
CA ALA A 69 7.06 10.49 -0.95
C ALA A 69 5.73 9.82 -0.59
N GLY A 70 5.01 9.37 -1.61
CA GLY A 70 3.75 8.70 -1.43
C GLY A 70 3.53 7.57 -2.42
N LEU A 71 2.83 6.54 -1.97
CA LEU A 71 2.20 5.50 -2.76
C LEU A 71 0.70 5.65 -2.57
N LEU A 72 -0.06 5.76 -3.65
CA LEU A 72 -1.50 5.96 -3.57
C LEU A 72 -2.25 5.15 -4.63
N ARG A 73 -3.46 4.73 -4.26
CA ARG A 73 -4.40 4.05 -5.14
C ARG A 73 -5.63 4.92 -5.30
N VAL A 74 -5.97 5.19 -6.55
CA VAL A 74 -7.16 5.93 -6.91
C VAL A 74 -7.97 5.16 -7.95
N GLU A 75 -9.26 5.39 -8.00
CA GLU A 75 -10.09 5.00 -9.14
C GLU A 75 -10.54 6.24 -9.90
N CYS A 76 -10.61 6.13 -11.20
CA CYS A 76 -10.99 7.24 -12.09
C CYS A 76 -11.83 6.71 -13.25
N PRO A 77 -12.85 7.45 -13.71
CA PRO A 77 -13.53 7.10 -14.95
C PRO A 77 -12.54 6.98 -16.10
N GLU A 78 -12.63 5.91 -16.89
CA GLU A 78 -11.67 5.61 -17.97
C GLU A 78 -11.47 6.83 -18.91
N GLU A 79 -12.55 7.55 -19.19
CA GLU A 79 -12.53 8.74 -20.06
C GLU A 79 -11.73 9.92 -19.50
N HIS A 80 -11.51 9.98 -18.16
CA HIS A 80 -10.76 11.04 -17.50
C HIS A 80 -9.36 10.60 -17.05
N CYS A 81 -9.00 9.32 -17.21
CA CYS A 81 -7.73 8.80 -16.72
C CYS A 81 -6.51 9.46 -17.37
N GLU A 82 -6.52 9.64 -18.69
CA GLU A 82 -5.38 10.21 -19.40
C GLU A 82 -5.18 11.70 -19.04
N ASP A 83 -6.28 12.45 -18.90
CA ASP A 83 -6.23 13.86 -18.48
C ASP A 83 -5.76 13.99 -17.03
N LEU A 84 -6.24 13.13 -16.13
CA LEU A 84 -5.75 13.05 -14.77
C LEU A 84 -4.23 12.81 -14.73
N LEU A 85 -3.75 11.80 -15.46
CA LEU A 85 -2.33 11.47 -15.52
C LEU A 85 -1.49 12.59 -16.11
N ALA A 86 -1.98 13.27 -17.13
CA ALA A 86 -1.30 14.43 -17.73
C ALA A 86 -1.20 15.58 -16.71
N THR A 87 -2.29 15.87 -16.00
CA THR A 87 -2.33 16.93 -14.99
C THR A 87 -1.39 16.61 -13.81
N LEU A 88 -1.42 15.37 -13.28
CA LEU A 88 -0.54 14.94 -12.18
C LEU A 88 0.94 15.01 -12.56
N ARG A 89 1.31 14.62 -13.79
CA ARG A 89 2.69 14.74 -14.29
C ARG A 89 3.12 16.17 -14.54
N GLY A 90 2.17 17.08 -14.72
CA GLY A 90 2.41 18.51 -14.89
C GLY A 90 2.59 19.29 -13.60
N LEU A 91 2.38 18.66 -12.44
CA LEU A 91 2.58 19.32 -11.14
C LEU A 91 4.06 19.64 -10.94
N GLU A 92 4.32 20.91 -10.59
CA GLU A 92 5.70 21.39 -10.41
C GLU A 92 6.43 20.67 -9.29
N ASN A 93 7.66 20.27 -9.58
CA ASN A 93 8.57 19.63 -8.63
C ASN A 93 8.09 18.26 -8.08
N LEU A 94 7.07 17.66 -8.68
CA LEU A 94 6.62 16.31 -8.35
C LEU A 94 6.94 15.33 -9.48
N ASN A 95 7.55 14.22 -9.13
CA ASN A 95 7.70 13.08 -10.03
C ASN A 95 6.59 12.09 -9.75
N VAL A 96 5.72 11.87 -10.73
CA VAL A 96 4.59 10.94 -10.63
C VAL A 96 4.83 9.77 -11.59
N SER A 97 4.89 8.57 -11.04
CA SER A 97 4.96 7.32 -11.80
C SER A 97 3.69 6.51 -11.57
N VAL A 98 3.14 5.92 -12.62
CA VAL A 98 1.84 5.22 -12.56
C VAL A 98 1.99 3.80 -13.04
N SER A 99 1.41 2.86 -12.29
CA SER A 99 1.18 1.48 -12.67
C SER A 99 -0.32 1.25 -12.84
N THR A 100 -0.70 0.66 -13.95
CA THR A 100 -2.10 0.27 -14.23
C THR A 100 -2.36 -1.21 -13.94
N GLU A 101 -1.30 -1.95 -13.63
CA GLU A 101 -1.41 -3.35 -13.28
C GLU A 101 -1.67 -3.48 -11.77
N LEU A 102 -2.87 -3.89 -11.42
CA LEU A 102 -3.17 -4.35 -10.06
C LEU A 102 -2.56 -5.75 -9.90
N VAL A 103 -1.50 -5.84 -9.15
CA VAL A 103 -1.03 -7.14 -8.67
C VAL A 103 -2.13 -7.71 -7.78
N LYS A 104 -2.61 -8.92 -8.10
CA LYS A 104 -3.57 -9.59 -7.23
C LYS A 104 -2.93 -9.77 -5.87
N GLU A 105 -3.56 -9.20 -4.85
CA GLU A 105 -3.19 -9.49 -3.47
C GLU A 105 -3.25 -11.01 -3.28
N THR A 106 -2.12 -11.62 -2.97
CA THR A 106 -2.05 -13.04 -2.61
C THR A 106 -2.75 -13.21 -1.26
N ASN A 107 -3.88 -13.86 -1.31
CA ASN A 107 -4.84 -14.00 -0.26
C ASN A 107 -4.28 -14.81 0.92
N ARG A 108 -4.49 -14.33 2.16
CA ARG A 108 -4.28 -14.99 3.46
C ARG A 108 -2.88 -14.90 4.06
N GLN A 109 -2.24 -13.77 3.93
CA GLN A 109 -1.08 -13.48 4.74
C GLN A 109 -1.52 -12.89 6.08
N ARG A 110 -0.97 -13.42 7.16
CA ARG A 110 -1.06 -12.82 8.48
C ARG A 110 0.01 -11.74 8.57
N ILE A 111 -0.32 -10.61 9.13
CA ILE A 111 0.62 -9.51 9.34
C ILE A 111 1.08 -9.54 10.79
N ILE A 112 2.39 -9.52 10.99
CA ILE A 112 3.04 -9.45 12.29
C ILE A 112 3.82 -8.14 12.34
N ALA A 113 3.55 -7.32 13.35
CA ALA A 113 4.35 -6.13 13.59
C ALA A 113 5.65 -6.50 14.33
N PHE A 114 6.73 -5.80 14.07
CA PHE A 114 8.00 -5.98 14.75
C PHE A 114 8.61 -4.66 15.20
N ASP A 115 9.37 -4.71 16.29
CA ASP A 115 10.24 -3.65 16.78
C ASP A 115 11.61 -4.25 17.11
N VAL A 116 12.64 -3.74 16.48
CA VAL A 116 14.04 -4.18 16.65
C VAL A 116 14.88 -2.98 17.07
N VAL A 117 15.61 -3.14 18.16
CA VAL A 117 16.51 -2.12 18.70
C VAL A 117 17.88 -2.72 18.93
N GLY A 118 18.95 -2.03 18.53
CA GLY A 118 20.32 -2.48 18.74
C GLY A 118 21.36 -1.42 18.39
N ASN A 119 22.62 -1.75 18.54
CA ASN A 119 23.71 -0.84 18.16
C ASN A 119 23.74 -0.66 16.64
N ASP A 120 23.90 0.59 16.20
CA ASP A 120 24.03 0.86 14.78
C ASP A 120 25.32 0.27 14.20
N ARG A 121 25.21 -0.36 13.04
CA ARG A 121 26.33 -0.85 12.25
C ARG A 121 25.99 -0.97 10.77
N PRO A 122 26.99 -0.80 9.89
CA PRO A 122 26.78 -1.00 8.46
C PRO A 122 26.23 -2.41 8.16
N GLY A 123 25.16 -2.45 7.35
CA GLY A 123 24.55 -3.70 6.92
C GLY A 123 23.42 -4.25 7.81
N ILE A 124 23.09 -3.60 8.94
CA ILE A 124 22.06 -4.09 9.88
C ILE A 124 20.69 -4.29 9.18
N VAL A 125 20.29 -3.40 8.30
CA VAL A 125 19.00 -3.51 7.54
C VAL A 125 19.04 -4.72 6.60
N GLN A 126 20.18 -4.98 5.94
CA GLN A 126 20.34 -6.14 5.07
C GLN A 126 20.26 -7.44 5.87
N GLU A 127 20.92 -7.50 7.01
CA GLU A 127 20.91 -8.69 7.88
C GLU A 127 19.50 -8.96 8.40
N LEU A 128 18.82 -7.91 8.90
CA LEU A 128 17.42 -7.97 9.35
C LEU A 128 16.48 -8.50 8.25
N SER A 129 16.48 -7.86 7.09
CA SER A 129 15.62 -8.27 5.97
C SER A 129 15.95 -9.69 5.47
N SER A 130 17.23 -10.07 5.44
CA SER A 130 17.63 -11.42 5.06
C SER A 130 17.18 -12.47 6.07
N ALA A 131 17.19 -12.16 7.37
CA ALA A 131 16.69 -13.07 8.41
C ALA A 131 15.16 -13.26 8.27
N ILE A 132 14.40 -12.19 8.05
CA ILE A 132 12.96 -12.25 7.78
C ILE A 132 12.64 -13.13 6.58
N VAL A 133 13.33 -12.91 5.45
CA VAL A 133 13.11 -13.70 4.22
C VAL A 133 13.46 -15.17 4.45
N ARG A 134 14.58 -15.49 5.13
CA ARG A 134 14.95 -16.87 5.44
C ARG A 134 13.96 -17.57 6.36
N ALA A 135 13.30 -16.82 7.24
CA ALA A 135 12.23 -17.34 8.08
C ALA A 135 10.90 -17.55 7.31
N GLY A 136 10.79 -17.10 6.06
CA GLY A 136 9.58 -17.22 5.25
C GLY A 136 8.64 -16.01 5.31
N GLY A 137 9.10 -14.87 5.85
CA GLY A 137 8.36 -13.62 5.89
C GLY A 137 8.68 -12.70 4.70
N ASN A 138 7.75 -11.81 4.41
CA ASN A 138 7.94 -10.71 3.45
C ASN A 138 7.74 -9.38 4.18
N VAL A 139 8.69 -8.45 4.06
CA VAL A 139 8.57 -7.13 4.68
C VAL A 139 7.54 -6.30 3.92
N GLU A 140 6.46 -5.90 4.60
CA GLU A 140 5.40 -5.03 4.06
C GLU A 140 5.66 -3.55 4.37
N GLU A 141 6.17 -3.27 5.56
CA GLU A 141 6.49 -1.93 6.00
C GLU A 141 7.79 -1.94 6.83
N LEU A 142 8.63 -0.95 6.63
CA LEU A 142 9.86 -0.76 7.39
C LEU A 142 10.08 0.73 7.64
N VAL A 143 10.13 1.11 8.89
CA VAL A 143 10.55 2.44 9.35
C VAL A 143 11.79 2.27 10.20
N SER A 144 12.89 2.96 9.87
CA SER A 144 14.13 2.87 10.63
C SER A 144 14.68 4.25 10.97
N ASN A 145 15.24 4.37 12.16
CA ASN A 145 15.82 5.60 12.67
C ASN A 145 17.11 5.33 13.45
N LEU A 146 18.01 6.32 13.48
CA LEU A 146 19.10 6.36 14.41
C LEU A 146 18.69 7.25 15.58
N GLU A 147 18.67 6.68 16.77
CA GLU A 147 18.34 7.38 18.00
C GLU A 147 19.60 7.63 18.83
N SER A 148 19.69 8.79 19.47
CA SER A 148 20.73 9.05 20.44
C SER A 148 20.32 8.47 21.78
N ALA A 149 20.97 7.39 22.22
CA ALA A 149 20.73 6.86 23.57
C ALA A 149 21.43 7.74 24.61
N PRO A 150 20.69 8.39 25.55
CA PRO A 150 21.26 9.34 26.49
C PRO A 150 22.39 8.82 27.38
N HIS A 151 22.52 7.50 27.51
CA HIS A 151 23.49 6.83 28.38
C HIS A 151 24.47 5.88 27.67
N ALA A 152 24.28 5.62 26.38
CA ALA A 152 25.09 4.63 25.65
C ALA A 152 26.33 5.25 24.95
N GLY A 153 26.35 6.56 24.70
CA GLY A 153 27.47 7.25 24.04
C GLY A 153 27.66 6.92 22.54
N HIS A 154 26.79 6.10 21.97
CA HIS A 154 26.77 5.72 20.55
C HIS A 154 25.33 5.72 20.02
N PRO A 155 25.14 5.89 18.70
CA PRO A 155 23.83 5.81 18.08
C PRO A 155 23.21 4.42 18.25
N VAL A 156 21.91 4.39 18.50
CA VAL A 156 21.09 3.18 18.56
C VAL A 156 20.22 3.14 17.33
N PHE A 157 20.29 2.04 16.60
CA PHE A 157 19.40 1.73 15.49
C PHE A 157 18.09 1.20 16.03
N ARG A 158 16.98 1.74 15.52
CA ARG A 158 15.64 1.18 15.75
C ARG A 158 14.94 0.98 14.43
N ALA A 159 14.35 -0.18 14.25
CA ALA A 159 13.51 -0.51 13.10
C ALA A 159 12.17 -1.05 13.57
N THR A 160 11.10 -0.44 13.11
CA THR A 160 9.72 -0.91 13.29
C THR A 160 9.11 -1.19 11.94
N GLY A 161 8.18 -2.12 11.89
CA GLY A 161 7.49 -2.43 10.63
C GLY A 161 6.56 -3.60 10.75
N SER A 162 6.19 -4.13 9.60
CA SER A 162 5.32 -5.30 9.50
C SER A 162 5.85 -6.31 8.49
N VAL A 163 5.56 -7.57 8.78
CA VAL A 163 5.93 -8.73 7.97
C VAL A 163 4.69 -9.51 7.61
N ALA A 164 4.48 -9.74 6.33
CA ALA A 164 3.48 -10.67 5.85
C ALA A 164 4.00 -12.10 5.91
N VAL A 165 3.23 -13.01 6.50
CA VAL A 165 3.61 -14.40 6.74
C VAL A 165 2.45 -15.34 6.45
N GLU A 166 2.77 -16.61 6.16
CA GLU A 166 1.76 -17.67 6.05
C GLU A 166 1.11 -17.96 7.41
N ALA A 167 -0.05 -18.63 7.38
CA ALA A 167 -0.86 -18.87 8.59
C ALA A 167 -0.14 -19.74 9.65
N ASP A 168 0.74 -20.63 9.23
CA ASP A 168 1.51 -21.57 10.06
C ASP A 168 2.92 -21.08 10.39
N PHE A 169 3.20 -19.79 10.20
CA PHE A 169 4.51 -19.20 10.43
C PHE A 169 5.00 -19.33 11.88
N ASP A 170 6.28 -19.69 12.04
CA ASP A 170 6.96 -19.79 13.32
C ASP A 170 7.52 -18.44 13.80
N GLU A 171 6.75 -17.74 14.63
CA GLU A 171 7.17 -16.47 15.23
C GLU A 171 8.38 -16.62 16.15
N GLY A 172 8.42 -17.70 16.93
CA GLY A 172 9.54 -17.98 17.84
C GLY A 172 10.84 -18.16 17.08
N GLY A 173 10.79 -18.88 15.95
CA GLY A 173 11.90 -19.03 15.04
C GLY A 173 12.39 -17.71 14.46
N LEU A 174 11.47 -16.80 14.13
CA LEU A 174 11.83 -15.44 13.65
C LEU A 174 12.55 -14.64 14.75
N VAL A 175 12.04 -14.61 15.98
CA VAL A 175 12.68 -13.88 17.08
C VAL A 175 14.12 -14.40 17.28
N ILE A 176 14.27 -15.72 17.38
CA ILE A 176 15.60 -16.34 17.53
C ILE A 176 16.55 -15.97 16.38
N ALA A 177 16.04 -15.98 15.15
CA ALA A 177 16.84 -15.63 13.96
C ALA A 177 17.26 -14.16 13.96
N LEU A 178 16.42 -13.25 14.45
CA LEU A 178 16.72 -11.82 14.57
C LEU A 178 17.69 -11.55 15.72
N GLU A 179 17.48 -12.12 16.88
CA GLU A 179 18.39 -11.98 18.04
C GLU A 179 19.78 -12.57 17.78
N ALA A 180 19.86 -13.61 16.94
CA ALA A 180 21.15 -14.20 16.51
C ALA A 180 22.01 -13.27 15.65
N LEU A 181 21.46 -12.15 15.13
CA LEU A 181 22.23 -11.16 14.36
C LEU A 181 23.16 -10.32 15.25
N GLY A 182 22.94 -10.28 16.56
CA GLY A 182 23.83 -9.60 17.49
C GLY A 182 23.32 -9.69 18.93
N PRO A 183 24.24 -9.81 19.91
CA PRO A 183 23.89 -9.94 21.33
C PRO A 183 23.26 -8.67 21.93
N ASP A 184 23.32 -7.58 21.21
CA ASP A 184 22.78 -6.26 21.55
C ASP A 184 21.43 -5.96 20.91
N LEU A 185 20.91 -6.90 20.10
CA LEU A 185 19.60 -6.77 19.48
C LEU A 185 18.50 -7.22 20.42
N ALA A 186 17.54 -6.31 20.67
CA ALA A 186 16.27 -6.62 21.33
C ALA A 186 15.17 -6.65 20.29
N VAL A 187 14.37 -7.70 20.29
CA VAL A 187 13.31 -7.94 19.30
C VAL A 187 11.98 -8.13 20.02
N SER A 188 10.95 -7.44 19.58
CA SER A 188 9.57 -7.73 19.97
C SER A 188 8.68 -7.91 18.74
N LEU A 189 7.74 -8.84 18.83
CA LEU A 189 6.70 -9.06 17.81
C LEU A 189 5.34 -8.82 18.46
N ASP A 190 4.45 -8.13 17.73
CA ASP A 190 3.05 -7.92 18.09
C ASP A 190 2.16 -8.55 17.01
N THR A 191 1.15 -9.32 17.44
CA THR A 191 0.22 -10.09 16.60
C THR A 191 -1.20 -9.55 16.66
#